data_ce6f39dd9256d58d9f2cc4d64f9d24eb
#
_entry.id   ce6f39dd9256d58d9f2cc4d64f9d24eb
#
_cell.length_a   1.000
_cell.length_b   1.000
_cell.length_c   1.000
_cell.angle_alpha   90.00
_cell.angle_beta   90.00
_cell.angle_gamma   90.00
#
_symmetry.space_group_name_H-M   'P 1'
#
loop_
_entity.id
_entity.type
_entity.pdbx_description
1 polymer ?
#
loop_
_entity_poly.entity_id
_entity_poly.type
_entity_poly.pdbx_seq_one_letter_code
_entity_poly.pdbx_strand_id
1 'polypeptide(L)'
;MNIPSDLKYTKDHEWLKVEGNIATVGITAFAQGELGDIVYVEVETEGEELDQEEVFGSIEAVKTVSDLFMPVSGEITSFNDALEQDPETVNSDPYGDGWLVKIEMSDATQVEGLLNADQ
;
A
#
# COMPACT_ATOMS: atom_id res chain seq x y z
N MET A 1 -11.56 -10.67 -10.62
CA MET A 1 -10.74 -9.87 -9.70
C MET A 1 -11.58 -9.44 -8.52
N ASN A 2 -11.08 -9.68 -7.32
CA ASN A 2 -11.80 -9.32 -6.09
C ASN A 2 -11.40 -7.91 -5.65
N ILE A 3 -12.37 -7.00 -5.55
CA ILE A 3 -12.13 -5.63 -5.10
C ILE A 3 -13.01 -5.36 -3.89
N PRO A 4 -12.42 -5.40 -2.67
CA PRO A 4 -13.20 -5.18 -1.46
C PRO A 4 -13.88 -3.82 -1.45
N SER A 5 -15.14 -3.79 -1.02
CA SER A 5 -15.95 -2.57 -1.05
C SER A 5 -15.76 -1.69 0.18
N ASP A 6 -15.14 -2.23 1.22
CA ASP A 6 -14.93 -1.50 2.48
C ASP A 6 -13.59 -0.77 2.54
N LEU A 7 -12.82 -0.79 1.45
CA LEU A 7 -11.53 -0.13 1.37
C LEU A 7 -11.60 1.12 0.52
N LYS A 8 -10.60 1.98 0.66
CA LYS A 8 -10.40 3.12 -0.22
C LYS A 8 -9.24 2.82 -1.15
N TYR A 9 -9.18 3.50 -2.29
CA TYR A 9 -8.20 3.22 -3.34
C TYR A 9 -7.61 4.51 -3.88
N THR A 10 -6.35 4.42 -4.36
CA THR A 10 -5.70 5.54 -5.03
C THR A 10 -5.67 5.30 -6.54
N LYS A 11 -5.37 6.36 -7.29
CA LYS A 11 -5.19 6.25 -8.74
C LYS A 11 -3.98 5.38 -9.10
N ASP A 12 -3.09 5.13 -8.13
CA ASP A 12 -1.90 4.31 -8.32
C ASP A 12 -2.16 2.84 -7.95
N HIS A 13 -3.43 2.48 -7.78
CA HIS A 13 -3.86 1.11 -7.46
C HIS A 13 -3.34 0.60 -6.13
N GLU A 14 -3.30 1.49 -5.15
CA GLU A 14 -3.02 1.13 -3.76
C GLU A 14 -4.33 1.14 -2.99
N TRP A 15 -4.46 0.22 -2.03
CA TRP A 15 -5.65 0.21 -1.18
C TRP A 15 -5.30 0.71 0.22
N LEU A 16 -6.32 1.16 0.93
CA LEU A 16 -6.20 1.77 2.24
C LEU A 16 -7.31 1.29 3.13
N LYS A 17 -6.97 0.74 4.28
CA LYS A 17 -7.93 0.36 5.31
C LYS A 17 -7.74 1.26 6.51
N VAL A 18 -8.76 2.04 6.85
CA VAL A 18 -8.67 3.03 7.92
C VAL A 18 -9.26 2.49 9.21
N GLU A 19 -8.50 2.56 10.29
CA GLU A 19 -8.96 2.21 11.63
C GLU A 19 -8.50 3.32 12.58
N GLY A 20 -9.42 4.22 12.94
CA GLY A 20 -9.07 5.42 13.71
C GLY A 20 -8.16 6.32 12.89
N ASN A 21 -6.98 6.62 13.42
CA ASN A 21 -5.97 7.41 12.71
C ASN A 21 -4.96 6.57 11.95
N ILE A 22 -5.09 5.26 12.00
CA ILE A 22 -4.12 4.36 11.37
C ILE A 22 -4.67 3.85 10.05
N ALA A 23 -3.89 4.00 9.00
CA ALA A 23 -4.21 3.49 7.67
C ALA A 23 -3.26 2.34 7.33
N THR A 24 -3.81 1.17 7.02
CA THR A 24 -3.04 0.05 6.52
C THR A 24 -3.08 0.11 5.00
N VAL A 25 -1.93 0.02 4.36
CA VAL A 25 -1.78 0.24 2.92
C VAL A 25 -1.19 -0.98 2.23
N GLY A 26 -1.72 -1.30 1.07
CA GLY A 26 -1.17 -2.34 0.21
C GLY A 26 -1.49 -2.04 -1.25
N ILE A 27 -1.15 -2.95 -2.15
CA ILE A 27 -1.49 -2.81 -3.56
C ILE A 27 -2.71 -3.68 -3.88
N THR A 28 -3.48 -3.26 -4.89
CA THR A 28 -4.70 -3.98 -5.25
C THR A 28 -4.36 -5.26 -6.03
N ALA A 29 -5.36 -6.14 -6.15
CA ALA A 29 -5.22 -7.34 -6.98
C ALA A 29 -4.92 -6.97 -8.43
N PHE A 30 -5.47 -5.85 -8.91
CA PHE A 30 -5.17 -5.35 -10.24
C PHE A 30 -3.68 -5.00 -10.38
N ALA A 31 -3.15 -4.24 -9.41
CA ALA A 31 -1.74 -3.82 -9.45
C ALA A 31 -0.80 -5.02 -9.39
N GLN A 32 -1.08 -5.99 -8.49
CA GLN A 32 -0.21 -7.15 -8.38
C GLN A 32 -0.27 -8.00 -9.66
N GLY A 33 -1.43 -8.05 -10.33
CA GLY A 33 -1.55 -8.74 -11.59
C GLY A 33 -0.73 -8.08 -12.70
N GLU A 34 -0.67 -6.75 -12.70
CA GLU A 34 0.13 -6.00 -13.68
C GLU A 34 1.62 -6.16 -13.44
N LEU A 35 2.03 -6.23 -12.17
CA LEU A 35 3.43 -6.38 -11.80
C LEU A 35 3.93 -7.82 -12.01
N GLY A 36 3.08 -8.80 -11.80
CA GLY A 36 3.45 -10.19 -11.82
C GLY A 36 4.05 -10.63 -10.50
N ASP A 37 4.94 -11.63 -10.54
CA ASP A 37 5.54 -12.19 -9.32
C ASP A 37 6.40 -11.14 -8.61
N ILE A 38 6.09 -10.90 -7.35
CA ILE A 38 6.83 -9.93 -6.52
C ILE A 38 8.02 -10.64 -5.89
N VAL A 39 9.20 -10.08 -6.08
CA VAL A 39 10.45 -10.68 -5.56
C VAL A 39 11.06 -9.89 -4.42
N TYR A 40 10.70 -8.61 -4.28
CA TYR A 40 11.26 -7.79 -3.21
C TYR A 40 10.38 -6.57 -2.94
N VAL A 41 10.26 -6.21 -1.67
CA VAL A 41 9.56 -4.99 -1.24
C VAL A 41 10.53 -4.22 -0.36
N GLU A 42 10.79 -2.97 -0.72
CA GLU A 42 11.72 -2.12 0.03
C GLU A 42 11.01 -0.90 0.57
N VAL A 43 11.08 -0.71 1.89
CA VAL A 43 10.56 0.48 2.56
C VAL A 43 11.64 0.95 3.54
N GLU A 44 12.24 2.10 3.24
CA GLU A 44 13.30 2.67 4.07
C GLU A 44 12.81 3.87 4.87
N THR A 45 11.50 4.17 4.77
CA THR A 45 10.91 5.37 5.37
C THR A 45 10.19 5.10 6.68
N GLU A 46 10.32 3.90 7.24
CA GLU A 46 9.71 3.59 8.54
C GLU A 46 10.21 4.60 9.58
N GLY A 47 9.28 5.23 10.30
CA GLY A 47 9.61 6.28 11.25
C GLY A 47 9.64 7.68 10.67
N GLU A 48 9.47 7.83 9.36
CA GLU A 48 9.48 9.14 8.70
C GLU A 48 8.07 9.64 8.41
N GLU A 49 7.91 10.95 8.46
CA GLU A 49 6.64 11.58 8.07
C GLU A 49 6.75 12.03 6.61
N LEU A 50 5.76 11.64 5.81
CA LEU A 50 5.73 11.94 4.38
C LEU A 50 4.40 12.59 4.00
N ASP A 51 4.42 13.38 2.93
CA ASP A 51 3.21 13.99 2.40
C ASP A 51 2.52 13.05 1.39
N GLN A 52 1.23 13.31 1.18
CA GLN A 52 0.47 12.54 0.19
C GLN A 52 1.18 12.58 -1.17
N GLU A 53 1.25 11.42 -1.81
CA GLU A 53 1.88 11.19 -3.11
C GLU A 53 3.40 11.19 -3.11
N GLU A 54 4.06 11.36 -1.96
CA GLU A 54 5.49 11.12 -1.88
C GLU A 54 5.77 9.61 -1.95
N VAL A 55 6.95 9.25 -2.46
CA VAL A 55 7.36 7.85 -2.54
C VAL A 55 7.75 7.36 -1.15
N PHE A 56 7.11 6.28 -0.67
CA PHE A 56 7.47 5.71 0.63
C PHE A 56 8.30 4.43 0.50
N GLY A 57 8.36 3.87 -0.68
CA GLY A 57 9.13 2.66 -0.91
C GLY A 57 9.02 2.23 -2.34
N SER A 58 9.47 1.01 -2.62
CA SER A 58 9.36 0.43 -3.95
C SER A 58 9.05 -1.05 -3.86
N ILE A 59 8.51 -1.58 -4.95
CA ILE A 59 8.19 -2.98 -5.05
C ILE A 59 8.84 -3.52 -6.34
N GLU A 60 9.59 -4.60 -6.20
CA GLU A 60 10.31 -5.18 -7.32
C GLU A 60 9.66 -6.50 -7.72
N ALA A 61 9.31 -6.60 -8.99
CA ALA A 61 8.77 -7.83 -9.57
C ALA A 61 9.80 -8.39 -10.55
N VAL A 62 9.54 -9.59 -11.01
CA VAL A 62 10.45 -10.24 -11.97
C VAL A 62 10.66 -9.39 -13.23
N LYS A 63 9.59 -8.75 -13.70
CA LYS A 63 9.63 -8.00 -14.97
C LYS A 63 9.78 -6.50 -14.83
N THR A 64 9.61 -5.93 -13.62
CA THR A 64 9.62 -4.48 -13.47
C THR A 64 9.79 -4.05 -12.01
N VAL A 65 10.12 -2.78 -11.80
CA VAL A 65 10.18 -2.16 -10.48
C VAL A 65 9.22 -0.96 -10.48
N SER A 66 8.48 -0.79 -9.41
CA SER A 66 7.51 0.30 -9.29
C SER A 66 7.68 1.02 -7.97
N ASP A 67 7.52 2.35 -7.99
CA ASP A 67 7.51 3.14 -6.76
C ASP A 67 6.16 3.03 -6.07
N LEU A 68 6.19 3.15 -4.74
CA LEU A 68 4.99 3.14 -3.91
C LEU A 68 4.77 4.53 -3.36
N PHE A 69 3.56 5.06 -3.53
CA PHE A 69 3.22 6.44 -3.19
C PHE A 69 2.32 6.51 -1.96
N MET A 70 2.53 7.56 -1.14
CA MET A 70 1.71 7.78 0.04
C MET A 70 0.27 8.04 -0.37
N PRO A 71 -0.70 7.23 0.09
CA PRO A 71 -2.11 7.50 -0.21
C PRO A 71 -2.65 8.68 0.59
N VAL A 72 -2.06 8.93 1.77
CA VAL A 72 -2.39 10.05 2.63
C VAL A 72 -1.11 10.52 3.30
N SER A 73 -1.10 11.75 3.81
CA SER A 73 0.05 12.26 4.57
C SER A 73 0.07 11.63 5.96
N GLY A 74 1.26 11.35 6.46
CA GLY A 74 1.40 10.82 7.81
C GLY A 74 2.76 10.18 8.02
N GLU A 75 2.91 9.55 9.18
CA GLU A 75 4.14 8.87 9.55
C GLU A 75 4.01 7.38 9.25
N ILE A 76 5.06 6.80 8.64
CA ILE A 76 5.13 5.36 8.44
C ILE A 76 5.46 4.73 9.78
N THR A 77 4.49 4.12 10.44
CA THR A 77 4.69 3.57 11.78
C THR A 77 5.14 2.11 11.77
N SER A 78 4.80 1.37 10.73
CA SER A 78 5.15 -0.05 10.64
C SER A 78 5.32 -0.46 9.19
N PHE A 79 6.27 -1.37 8.97
CA PHE A 79 6.43 -2.08 7.71
C PHE A 79 6.16 -3.57 7.98
N ASN A 80 5.52 -4.23 7.03
CA ASN A 80 5.24 -5.66 7.17
C ASN A 80 6.51 -6.47 6.93
N ASP A 81 7.23 -6.75 8.01
CA ASP A 81 8.53 -7.42 7.95
C ASP A 81 8.46 -8.82 7.33
N ALA A 82 7.29 -9.45 7.36
CA ALA A 82 7.13 -10.77 6.75
C ALA A 82 7.41 -10.74 5.25
N LEU A 83 7.25 -9.59 4.61
CA LEU A 83 7.50 -9.45 3.17
C LEU A 83 8.98 -9.50 2.82
N GLU A 84 9.87 -9.30 3.80
CA GLU A 84 11.31 -9.43 3.54
C GLU A 84 11.70 -10.86 3.21
N GLN A 85 11.02 -11.83 3.82
CA GLN A 85 11.29 -13.25 3.59
C GLN A 85 10.33 -13.84 2.57
N ASP A 86 9.08 -13.37 2.55
CA ASP A 86 8.03 -13.91 1.71
C ASP A 86 7.35 -12.82 0.89
N PRO A 87 8.07 -12.14 -0.03
CA PRO A 87 7.45 -11.06 -0.80
C PRO A 87 6.29 -11.55 -1.67
N GLU A 88 6.25 -12.82 -2.02
CA GLU A 88 5.15 -13.39 -2.81
C GLU A 88 3.82 -13.37 -2.06
N THR A 89 3.80 -13.07 -0.77
CA THR A 89 2.55 -12.89 -0.03
C THR A 89 1.74 -11.73 -0.61
N VAL A 90 2.41 -10.73 -1.20
CA VAL A 90 1.71 -9.65 -1.90
C VAL A 90 0.88 -10.20 -3.06
N ASN A 91 1.38 -11.23 -3.74
CA ASN A 91 0.66 -11.86 -4.85
C ASN A 91 -0.49 -12.74 -4.34
N SER A 92 -0.24 -13.51 -3.29
CA SER A 92 -1.22 -14.50 -2.84
C SER A 92 -2.31 -13.90 -1.98
N ASP A 93 -2.03 -12.81 -1.26
CA ASP A 93 -3.00 -12.20 -0.36
C ASP A 93 -2.81 -10.69 -0.26
N PRO A 94 -3.03 -9.96 -1.38
CA PRO A 94 -2.73 -8.52 -1.42
C PRO A 94 -3.59 -7.69 -0.47
N TYR A 95 -4.78 -8.16 -0.10
CA TYR A 95 -5.67 -7.41 0.81
C TYR A 95 -5.59 -7.88 2.26
N GLY A 96 -4.81 -8.92 2.54
CA GLY A 96 -4.66 -9.45 3.88
C GLY A 96 -3.21 -9.44 4.32
N ASP A 97 -2.59 -10.62 4.41
CA ASP A 97 -1.22 -10.73 4.91
C ASP A 97 -0.18 -10.01 4.05
N GLY A 98 -0.54 -9.62 2.83
CA GLY A 98 0.34 -8.89 1.92
C GLY A 98 0.32 -7.38 2.09
N TRP A 99 -0.20 -6.84 3.18
CA TRP A 99 -0.17 -5.40 3.42
C TRP A 99 1.28 -4.90 3.48
N LEU A 100 1.48 -3.64 3.09
CA LEU A 100 2.84 -3.08 2.98
C LEU A 100 3.25 -2.29 4.21
N VAL A 101 2.53 -1.25 4.54
CA VAL A 101 2.87 -0.36 5.66
C VAL A 101 1.62 0.07 6.39
N LYS A 102 1.83 0.58 7.62
CA LYS A 102 0.79 1.29 8.38
C LYS A 102 1.23 2.72 8.55
N ILE A 103 0.30 3.65 8.38
CA ILE A 103 0.54 5.08 8.45
C ILE A 103 -0.32 5.68 9.55
N GLU A 104 0.30 6.46 10.43
CA GLU A 104 -0.45 7.30 11.34
C GLU A 104 -0.76 8.60 10.60
N MET A 105 -2.02 8.77 10.21
CA MET A 105 -2.43 9.87 9.34
C MET A 105 -2.32 11.22 10.04
N SER A 106 -1.73 12.19 9.35
CA SER A 106 -1.67 13.56 9.86
C SER A 106 -2.89 14.37 9.41
N ASP A 107 -3.54 13.95 8.34
CA ASP A 107 -4.75 14.62 7.82
C ASP A 107 -5.74 13.57 7.32
N ALA A 108 -6.64 13.15 8.21
CA ALA A 108 -7.62 12.12 7.89
C ALA A 108 -8.63 12.56 6.83
N THR A 109 -8.75 13.88 6.57
CA THR A 109 -9.67 14.35 5.53
C THR A 109 -9.23 13.94 4.12
N GLN A 110 -7.96 13.61 3.95
CA GLN A 110 -7.46 13.15 2.64
C GLN A 110 -8.11 11.83 2.21
N VAL A 111 -8.59 11.03 3.17
CA VAL A 111 -9.28 9.77 2.88
C VAL A 111 -10.54 10.03 2.05
N GLU A 112 -11.21 11.14 2.29
CA GLU A 112 -12.45 11.47 1.58
C GLU A 112 -12.23 11.74 0.09
N GLY A 113 -11.02 12.09 -0.30
CA GLY A 113 -10.67 12.31 -1.70
C GLY A 113 -10.26 11.06 -2.44
N LEU A 114 -10.17 9.92 -1.76
CA LEU A 114 -9.76 8.68 -2.38
C LEU A 114 -10.92 8.00 -3.09
N LEU A 115 -10.57 7.09 -4.00
CA LEU A 115 -11.54 6.35 -4.78
C LEU A 115 -12.18 5.23 -3.94
N ASN A 116 -13.39 4.84 -4.29
CA ASN A 116 -14.00 3.65 -3.70
C ASN A 116 -13.95 2.51 -4.73
N ALA A 117 -14.49 1.34 -4.37
CA ALA A 117 -14.37 0.15 -5.21
C ALA A 117 -15.05 0.32 -6.58
N ASP A 118 -15.98 1.26 -6.71
CA ASP A 118 -16.71 1.48 -7.96
C ASP A 118 -16.04 2.48 -8.90
N GLN A 119 -14.97 3.10 -8.47
CA GLN A 119 -14.31 4.16 -9.24
C GLN A 119 -13.01 3.73 -9.92
#